data_65f8929db882baa5ecfda15e51f4099c
#
_entry.id   65f8929db882baa5ecfda15e51f4099c
#
_cell.length_a   1.000
_cell.length_b   1.000
_cell.length_c   1.000
_cell.angle_alpha   90.00
_cell.angle_beta   90.00
_cell.angle_gamma   90.00
#
_symmetry.space_group_name_H-M   'P 1'
#
loop_
_entity.id
_entity.type
_entity.pdbx_description
1 polymer ?
#
loop_
_entity_poly.entity_id
_entity_poly.type
_entity_poly.pdbx_seq_one_letter_code
_entity_poly.pdbx_strand_id
1 'polypeptide(L)'
;MSEMKFGRVEARFKLLAEEGRAAFIPFIVAADPTISSSLEILKGLPAAGADIIELGIIFSDPMADGPAIQSAGIRAKAAGAKVLQTLDMVREFRRDDTTTPIILMGYYNPIYIYGVEKFLIDAKESGVDG
;
A
#
# COMPACT_ATOMS: atom_id res chain seq x y z
N MET A 1 12.49 -26.73 12.26
CA MET A 1 11.31 -25.87 12.42
C MET A 1 11.04 -25.16 11.11
N SER A 2 9.93 -25.40 10.46
CA SER A 2 9.56 -24.66 9.27
C SER A 2 9.01 -23.31 9.71
N GLU A 3 9.87 -22.32 9.74
CA GLU A 3 9.42 -20.94 9.69
C GLU A 3 8.52 -20.79 8.45
N MET A 4 7.39 -20.12 8.61
CA MET A 4 6.45 -19.91 7.52
C MET A 4 7.18 -19.39 6.29
N LYS A 5 7.35 -20.25 5.31
CA LYS A 5 7.97 -19.91 4.01
C LYS A 5 7.06 -19.07 3.11
N PHE A 6 5.92 -18.69 3.61
CA PHE A 6 4.90 -17.97 2.84
C PHE A 6 4.85 -16.50 3.26
N GLY A 7 4.82 -15.61 2.28
CA GLY A 7 4.57 -14.20 2.51
C GLY A 7 3.12 -13.94 2.98
N ARG A 8 2.84 -12.72 3.46
CA ARG A 8 1.50 -12.33 3.94
C ARG A 8 0.41 -12.51 2.88
N VAL A 9 0.71 -12.22 1.62
CA VAL A 9 -0.25 -12.36 0.50
C VAL A 9 -0.66 -13.82 0.35
N GLU A 10 0.29 -14.73 0.30
CA GLU A 10 0.03 -16.15 0.14
C GLU A 10 -0.74 -16.73 1.34
N ALA A 11 -0.32 -16.36 2.56
CA ALA A 11 -1.01 -16.75 3.79
C ALA A 11 -2.46 -16.27 3.81
N ARG A 12 -2.72 -15.04 3.34
CA ARG A 12 -4.06 -14.48 3.26
C ARG A 12 -4.94 -15.25 2.26
N PHE A 13 -4.45 -15.52 1.07
CA PHE A 13 -5.22 -16.27 0.08
C PHE A 13 -5.49 -17.71 0.51
N LYS A 14 -4.57 -18.34 1.22
CA LYS A 14 -4.79 -19.66 1.78
C LYS A 14 -5.94 -19.67 2.80
N LEU A 15 -5.93 -18.69 3.72
CA LEU A 15 -7.01 -18.52 4.68
C LEU A 15 -8.36 -18.29 4.00
N LEU A 16 -8.40 -17.43 2.98
CA LEU A 16 -9.62 -17.15 2.22
C LEU A 16 -10.15 -18.37 1.46
N ALA A 17 -9.26 -19.20 0.94
CA ALA A 17 -9.65 -20.46 0.30
C ALA A 17 -10.28 -21.42 1.29
N GLU A 18 -9.77 -21.51 2.51
CA GLU A 18 -10.36 -22.30 3.60
C GLU A 18 -11.75 -21.77 4.01
N GLU A 19 -11.94 -20.44 3.98
CA GLU A 19 -13.23 -19.79 4.24
C GLU A 19 -14.21 -19.87 3.04
N GLY A 20 -13.74 -20.27 1.87
CA GLY A 20 -14.54 -20.30 0.64
C GLY A 20 -14.96 -18.92 0.15
N ARG A 21 -14.13 -17.89 0.37
CA ARG A 21 -14.45 -16.49 0.13
C ARG A 21 -13.37 -15.82 -0.75
N ALA A 22 -13.80 -14.92 -1.62
CA ALA A 22 -12.89 -14.07 -2.40
C ALA A 22 -12.27 -12.98 -1.53
N ALA A 23 -11.08 -12.51 -1.93
CA ALA A 23 -10.42 -11.40 -1.26
C ALA A 23 -11.12 -10.06 -1.56
N PHE A 24 -11.33 -9.25 -0.53
CA PHE A 24 -11.68 -7.83 -0.68
C PHE A 24 -10.38 -7.00 -0.65
N ILE A 25 -10.07 -6.34 -1.77
CA ILE A 25 -8.83 -5.59 -1.98
C ILE A 25 -9.15 -4.13 -2.28
N PRO A 26 -9.32 -3.26 -1.27
CA PRO A 26 -9.53 -1.84 -1.50
C PRO A 26 -8.26 -1.15 -1.95
N PHE A 27 -8.41 -0.14 -2.82
CA PHE A 27 -7.35 0.77 -3.28
C PHE A 27 -7.53 2.14 -2.65
N ILE A 28 -6.47 2.69 -2.10
CA ILE A 28 -6.40 4.09 -1.65
C ILE A 28 -5.11 4.74 -2.16
N VAL A 29 -5.14 6.06 -2.36
CA VAL A 29 -3.93 6.83 -2.68
C VAL A 29 -3.28 7.32 -1.39
N ALA A 30 -1.99 7.04 -1.22
CA ALA A 30 -1.24 7.48 -0.06
C ALA A 30 -1.25 9.01 0.06
N ALA A 31 -1.51 9.51 1.27
CA ALA A 31 -1.62 10.92 1.63
C ALA A 31 -2.88 11.64 1.14
N ASP A 32 -3.86 10.95 0.57
CA ASP A 32 -5.14 11.55 0.20
C ASP A 32 -6.17 11.41 1.36
N PRO A 33 -6.81 12.47 1.81
CA PRO A 33 -6.67 13.89 1.45
C PRO A 33 -5.54 14.61 2.18
N THR A 34 -5.06 14.05 3.28
CA THR A 34 -3.89 14.49 4.06
C THR A 34 -3.10 13.29 4.53
N ILE A 35 -1.85 13.49 4.93
CA ILE A 35 -1.00 12.39 5.43
C ILE A 35 -1.63 11.73 6.67
N SER A 36 -2.11 12.52 7.62
CA SER A 36 -2.70 12.01 8.87
C SER A 36 -4.01 11.27 8.63
N SER A 37 -4.93 11.84 7.86
CA SER A 37 -6.21 11.17 7.55
C SER A 37 -6.01 9.90 6.73
N SER A 38 -5.09 9.93 5.76
CA SER A 38 -4.75 8.76 4.95
C SER A 38 -4.19 7.62 5.81
N LEU A 39 -3.35 7.94 6.80
CA LEU A 39 -2.82 6.95 7.74
C LEU A 39 -3.95 6.34 8.61
N GLU A 40 -4.87 7.15 9.11
CA GLU A 40 -6.02 6.67 9.88
C GLU A 40 -6.92 5.77 9.03
N ILE A 41 -7.17 6.14 7.77
CA ILE A 41 -7.92 5.31 6.83
C ILE A 41 -7.20 3.98 6.61
N LEU A 42 -5.89 4.02 6.33
CA LEU A 42 -5.08 2.82 6.13
C LEU A 42 -5.18 1.87 7.33
N LYS A 43 -5.02 2.39 8.54
CA LYS A 43 -5.11 1.62 9.79
C LYS A 43 -6.51 1.06 10.04
N GLY A 44 -7.56 1.72 9.56
CA GLY A 44 -8.95 1.30 9.73
C GLY A 44 -9.42 0.24 8.73
N LEU A 45 -8.76 0.09 7.59
CA LEU A 45 -9.20 -0.80 6.51
C LEU A 45 -9.30 -2.29 6.92
N PRO A 46 -8.35 -2.88 7.66
CA PRO A 46 -8.48 -4.28 8.09
C PRO A 46 -9.73 -4.54 8.93
N ALA A 47 -10.02 -3.70 9.89
CA ALA A 47 -11.23 -3.83 10.73
C ALA A 47 -12.52 -3.61 9.92
N ALA A 48 -12.45 -2.85 8.82
CA ALA A 48 -13.56 -2.63 7.90
C ALA A 48 -13.77 -3.80 6.90
N GLY A 49 -12.90 -4.82 6.92
CA GLY A 49 -13.03 -6.02 6.12
C GLY A 49 -12.02 -6.18 4.99
N ALA A 50 -11.03 -5.29 4.87
CA ALA A 50 -9.99 -5.45 3.87
C ALA A 50 -9.13 -6.68 4.14
N ASP A 51 -9.00 -7.54 3.13
CA ASP A 51 -8.13 -8.71 3.18
C ASP A 51 -6.72 -8.39 2.74
N ILE A 52 -6.58 -7.57 1.72
CA ILE A 52 -5.32 -7.06 1.17
C ILE A 52 -5.55 -5.59 0.89
N ILE A 53 -4.56 -4.74 1.12
CA ILE A 53 -4.65 -3.31 0.82
C ILE A 53 -3.74 -2.99 -0.36
N GLU A 54 -4.30 -2.29 -1.34
CA GLU A 54 -3.55 -1.71 -2.44
C GLU A 54 -3.34 -0.22 -2.18
N LEU A 55 -2.08 0.18 -2.02
CA LEU A 55 -1.70 1.55 -1.66
C LEU A 55 -1.04 2.25 -2.84
N GLY A 56 -1.67 3.30 -3.34
CA GLY A 56 -1.21 4.05 -4.50
C GLY A 56 -0.06 5.00 -4.20
N ILE A 57 0.99 4.92 -5.01
CA ILE A 57 2.07 5.91 -5.08
C ILE A 57 1.69 6.94 -6.13
N ILE A 58 1.74 8.24 -5.78
CA ILE A 58 1.38 9.29 -6.73
C ILE A 58 2.44 9.48 -7.82
N PHE A 59 1.97 9.92 -8.98
CA PHE A 59 2.79 10.40 -10.09
C PHE A 59 2.16 11.64 -10.72
N SER A 60 2.99 12.56 -11.23
CA SER A 60 2.51 13.83 -11.82
C SER A 60 1.77 13.66 -13.14
N ASP A 61 2.06 12.57 -13.87
CA ASP A 61 1.50 12.29 -15.20
C ASP A 61 0.75 10.95 -15.23
N PRO A 62 -0.40 10.82 -14.50
CA PRO A 62 -1.09 9.55 -14.29
C PRO A 62 -1.96 9.17 -15.51
N MET A 63 -1.32 8.91 -16.65
CA MET A 63 -1.98 8.70 -17.94
C MET A 63 -2.93 7.51 -18.00
N ALA A 64 -2.72 6.52 -17.13
CA ALA A 64 -3.56 5.32 -17.08
C ALA A 64 -4.70 5.42 -16.05
N ASP A 65 -4.73 6.48 -15.24
CA ASP A 65 -5.72 6.64 -14.18
C ASP A 65 -6.97 7.37 -14.67
N GLY A 66 -8.11 6.99 -14.12
CA GLY A 66 -9.37 7.69 -14.32
C GLY A 66 -9.48 8.97 -13.48
N PRO A 67 -10.56 9.77 -13.68
CA PRO A 67 -10.70 11.08 -13.04
C PRO A 67 -10.68 11.04 -11.51
N ALA A 68 -11.28 10.03 -10.89
CA ALA A 68 -11.33 9.89 -9.44
C ALA A 68 -9.92 9.69 -8.84
N ILE A 69 -9.14 8.81 -9.42
CA ILE A 69 -7.76 8.54 -8.96
C ILE A 69 -6.85 9.72 -9.27
N GLN A 70 -7.00 10.38 -10.41
CA GLN A 70 -6.27 11.61 -10.73
C GLN A 70 -6.56 12.71 -9.70
N SER A 71 -7.81 12.92 -9.33
CA SER A 71 -8.20 13.88 -8.29
C SER A 71 -7.62 13.54 -6.92
N ALA A 72 -7.62 12.28 -6.55
CA ALA A 72 -6.97 11.80 -5.32
C ALA A 72 -5.46 12.09 -5.34
N GLY A 73 -4.80 11.83 -6.45
CA GLY A 73 -3.38 12.12 -6.65
C GLY A 73 -3.03 13.60 -6.53
N ILE A 74 -3.88 14.49 -7.04
CA ILE A 74 -3.71 15.95 -6.90
C ILE A 74 -3.79 16.36 -5.42
N ARG A 75 -4.77 15.87 -4.68
CA ARG A 75 -4.89 16.14 -3.24
C ARG A 75 -3.68 15.59 -2.44
N ALA A 76 -3.28 14.38 -2.75
CA ALA A 76 -2.13 13.73 -2.10
C ALA A 76 -0.84 14.52 -2.36
N LYS A 77 -0.61 14.97 -3.60
CA LYS A 77 0.54 15.80 -3.95
C LYS A 77 0.55 17.11 -3.17
N ALA A 78 -0.60 17.77 -3.08
CA ALA A 78 -0.76 18.99 -2.29
C ALA A 78 -0.48 18.76 -0.79
N ALA A 79 -0.79 17.57 -0.29
CA ALA A 79 -0.51 17.16 1.09
C ALA A 79 0.96 16.78 1.34
N GLY A 80 1.80 16.70 0.31
CA GLY A 80 3.22 16.39 0.43
C GLY A 80 3.59 14.92 0.18
N ALA A 81 2.73 14.16 -0.52
CA ALA A 81 3.00 12.77 -0.85
C ALA A 81 4.31 12.61 -1.65
N LYS A 82 5.10 11.63 -1.25
CA LYS A 82 6.35 11.19 -1.88
C LYS A 82 6.50 9.69 -1.66
N VAL A 83 7.37 9.05 -2.45
CA VAL A 83 7.69 7.62 -2.26
C VAL A 83 8.12 7.33 -0.81
N LEU A 84 9.05 8.11 -0.28
CA LEU A 84 9.52 7.93 1.10
C LEU A 84 8.38 8.07 2.12
N GLN A 85 7.52 9.07 1.96
CA GLN A 85 6.37 9.29 2.83
C GLN A 85 5.37 8.12 2.76
N THR A 86 5.17 7.55 1.58
CA THR A 86 4.33 6.34 1.41
C THR A 86 4.92 5.14 2.16
N LEU A 87 6.22 4.94 2.08
CA LEU A 87 6.91 3.88 2.83
C LEU A 87 6.84 4.11 4.34
N ASP A 88 6.93 5.36 4.80
CA ASP A 88 6.77 5.70 6.21
C ASP A 88 5.35 5.41 6.73
N MET A 89 4.33 5.60 5.90
CA MET A 89 2.96 5.18 6.23
C MET A 89 2.87 3.67 6.45
N VAL A 90 3.52 2.87 5.60
CA VAL A 90 3.55 1.42 5.77
C VAL A 90 4.27 1.02 7.05
N ARG A 91 5.40 1.65 7.37
CA ARG A 91 6.12 1.42 8.64
C ARG A 91 5.23 1.69 9.84
N GLU A 92 4.52 2.80 9.81
CA GLU A 92 3.62 3.17 10.90
C GLU A 92 2.44 2.21 11.03
N PHE A 93 1.85 1.78 9.91
CA PHE A 93 0.82 0.75 9.88
C PHE A 93 1.32 -0.57 10.50
N ARG A 94 2.55 -0.97 10.20
CA ARG A 94 3.14 -2.22 10.71
C ARG A 94 3.39 -2.25 12.21
N ARG A 95 3.35 -1.12 12.90
CA ARG A 95 3.42 -1.09 14.37
C ARG A 95 2.22 -1.80 15.01
N ASP A 96 1.08 -1.73 14.37
CA ASP A 96 -0.19 -2.25 14.90
C ASP A 96 -0.68 -3.51 14.17
N ASP A 97 -0.28 -3.69 12.91
CA ASP A 97 -0.72 -4.80 12.06
C ASP A 97 0.44 -5.42 11.28
N THR A 98 0.76 -6.66 11.63
CA THR A 98 1.85 -7.44 10.99
C THR A 98 1.31 -8.51 10.04
N THR A 99 0.00 -8.63 9.86
CA THR A 99 -0.63 -9.73 9.12
C THR A 99 -1.36 -9.32 7.84
N THR A 100 -1.87 -8.09 7.75
CA THR A 100 -2.58 -7.63 6.55
C THR A 100 -1.59 -7.31 5.43
N PRO A 101 -1.69 -7.95 4.26
CA PRO A 101 -0.83 -7.64 3.13
C PRO A 101 -1.04 -6.22 2.62
N ILE A 102 0.06 -5.54 2.26
CA ILE A 102 0.06 -4.26 1.57
C ILE A 102 0.83 -4.38 0.27
N ILE A 103 0.18 -4.01 -0.83
CA ILE A 103 0.75 -3.97 -2.16
C ILE A 103 0.82 -2.51 -2.61
N LEU A 104 1.98 -2.07 -3.06
CA LEU A 104 2.14 -0.74 -3.65
C LEU A 104 1.75 -0.77 -5.12
N MET A 105 0.99 0.21 -5.54
CA MET A 105 0.64 0.42 -6.93
C MET A 105 1.07 1.80 -7.41
N GLY A 106 1.70 1.86 -8.58
CA GLY A 106 2.13 3.14 -9.13
C GLY A 106 2.84 2.98 -10.47
N TYR A 107 3.29 4.11 -10.98
CA TYR A 107 4.09 4.16 -12.20
C TYR A 107 5.56 3.88 -11.89
N TYR A 108 6.28 3.42 -12.90
CA TYR A 108 7.71 3.11 -12.75
C TYR A 108 8.58 4.35 -12.49
N ASN A 109 8.22 5.51 -13.05
CA ASN A 109 9.03 6.72 -12.98
C ASN A 109 9.41 7.15 -11.56
N PRO A 110 8.48 7.24 -10.58
CA PRO A 110 8.83 7.57 -9.21
C PRO A 110 9.80 6.57 -8.58
N ILE A 111 9.64 5.29 -8.88
CA ILE A 111 10.50 4.21 -8.39
C ILE A 111 11.91 4.32 -9.02
N TYR A 112 11.98 4.59 -10.32
CA TYR A 112 13.24 4.80 -11.02
C TYR A 112 14.02 5.99 -10.45
N ILE A 113 13.35 7.12 -10.22
CA ILE A 113 13.96 8.33 -9.63
C ILE A 113 14.44 8.06 -8.20
N TYR A 114 13.67 7.34 -7.41
CA TYR A 114 14.06 6.93 -6.06
C TYR A 114 15.30 6.04 -6.05
N GLY A 115 15.47 5.26 -7.10
CA GLY A 115 16.48 4.22 -7.25
C GLY A 115 15.87 2.83 -7.01
N VAL A 116 15.83 2.01 -8.05
CA VAL A 116 15.10 0.72 -8.01
C VAL A 116 15.60 -0.19 -6.88
N GLU A 117 16.90 -0.40 -6.77
CA GLU A 117 17.47 -1.26 -5.71
C GLU A 117 17.18 -0.70 -4.33
N LYS A 118 17.37 0.62 -4.15
CA LYS A 118 17.07 1.30 -2.89
C LYS A 118 15.59 1.18 -2.54
N PHE A 119 14.70 1.37 -3.53
CA PHE A 119 13.26 1.22 -3.33
C PHE A 119 12.89 -0.19 -2.84
N LEU A 120 13.45 -1.22 -3.47
CA LEU A 120 13.17 -2.61 -3.09
C LEU A 120 13.60 -2.92 -1.67
N ILE A 121 14.77 -2.43 -1.27
CA ILE A 121 15.28 -2.59 0.11
C ILE A 121 14.37 -1.85 1.09
N ASP A 122 14.13 -0.57 0.86
CA ASP A 122 13.34 0.28 1.76
C ASP A 122 11.88 -0.19 1.85
N ALA A 123 11.29 -0.64 0.74
CA ALA A 123 9.94 -1.22 0.72
C ALA A 123 9.86 -2.51 1.56
N LYS A 124 10.80 -3.40 1.38
CA LYS A 124 10.90 -4.63 2.18
C LYS A 124 11.04 -4.33 3.67
N GLU A 125 11.95 -3.43 4.03
CA GLU A 125 12.17 -3.02 5.42
C GLU A 125 10.95 -2.29 6.02
N SER A 126 10.17 -1.61 5.19
CA SER A 126 8.92 -0.98 5.61
C SER A 126 7.80 -1.97 5.88
N GLY A 127 7.90 -3.18 5.35
CA GLY A 127 6.88 -4.22 5.48
C GLY A 127 5.89 -4.27 4.30
N VAL A 128 6.29 -3.80 3.13
CA VAL A 128 5.55 -3.96 1.87
C VAL A 128 5.65 -5.41 1.40
N ASP A 129 4.58 -5.94 0.84
CA ASP A 129 4.48 -7.34 0.39
C ASP A 129 4.62 -7.49 -1.14
N GLY A 130 4.33 -6.44 -1.89
CA GLY A 130 4.41 -6.47 -3.34
C GLY A 130 4.22 -5.10 -3.98
#